data_e9110ba030cc6ee540d3961ee4d9e774
#
_entry.id   e9110ba030cc6ee540d3961ee4d9e774
#
_cell.length_a   1.000
_cell.length_b   1.000
_cell.length_c   1.000
_cell.angle_alpha   90.00
_cell.angle_beta   90.00
_cell.angle_gamma   90.00
#
_symmetry.space_group_name_H-M   'P 1'
#
loop_
_entity.id
_entity.type
_entity.pdbx_description
1 polymer ?
#
loop_
_entity_poly.entity_id
_entity_poly.type
_entity_poly.pdbx_seq_one_letter_code
_entity_poly.pdbx_strand_id
1 'polypeptide(L)'
;LFLLKFPSICCDVMCSYLIYRESRKRMHFSELQSVFLMSAYLFQPTVILDSACWGQVDAIYTLVVVILCLLLMDGRMLPAYGIYGIGILLKPQTIMFTPVLLGGIINHVFLKDFSWKKFFRNLVGGFSVIGGMALVAAPFGLGKVISQYTDTLGSYPYTSINAYNFWTLVGLGGRDQIQTRKLPV
;
A
#
# COMPACT_ATOMS: atom_id res chain seq x y z
N LEU A 1 17.18 14.24 13.54
CA LEU A 1 16.79 12.82 13.46
C LEU A 1 15.31 12.61 13.83
N PHE A 2 14.82 13.25 14.92
CA PHE A 2 13.41 13.15 15.36
C PHE A 2 12.42 13.63 14.28
N LEU A 3 12.68 14.78 13.65
CA LEU A 3 11.81 15.34 12.61
C LEU A 3 11.60 14.40 11.41
N LEU A 4 12.58 13.56 11.08
CA LEU A 4 12.46 12.60 10.00
C LEU A 4 11.55 11.40 10.36
N LYS A 5 11.51 11.04 11.63
CA LYS A 5 10.71 9.91 12.14
C LYS A 5 9.27 10.32 12.48
N PHE A 6 9.08 11.60 12.79
CA PHE A 6 7.79 12.13 13.24
C PHE A 6 6.62 11.83 12.28
N PRO A 7 6.76 12.00 10.95
CA PRO A 7 5.67 11.68 10.02
C PRO A 7 5.24 10.20 10.08
N SER A 8 6.22 9.27 10.16
CA SER A 8 5.93 7.83 10.25
C SER A 8 5.20 7.49 11.54
N ILE A 9 5.64 8.03 12.68
CA ILE A 9 4.98 7.84 13.98
C ILE A 9 3.54 8.39 13.95
N CYS A 10 3.33 9.56 13.35
CA CYS A 10 1.98 10.11 13.19
C CYS A 10 1.08 9.20 12.34
N CYS A 11 1.63 8.59 11.29
CA CYS A 11 0.89 7.65 10.46
C CYS A 11 0.51 6.37 11.22
N ASP A 12 1.40 5.85 12.08
CA ASP A 12 1.06 4.71 12.94
C ASP A 12 -0.06 5.04 13.93
N VAL A 13 -0.01 6.21 14.55
CA VAL A 13 -1.10 6.68 15.42
C VAL A 13 -2.40 6.83 14.63
N MET A 14 -2.36 7.34 13.40
CA MET A 14 -3.55 7.43 12.55
C MET A 14 -4.07 6.05 12.16
N CYS A 15 -3.21 5.10 11.81
CA CYS A 15 -3.60 3.71 11.53
C CYS A 15 -4.27 3.07 12.75
N SER A 16 -3.68 3.23 13.93
CA SER A 16 -4.24 2.71 15.18
C SER A 16 -5.62 3.30 15.48
N TYR A 17 -5.79 4.60 15.28
CA TYR A 17 -7.10 5.26 15.42
C TYR A 17 -8.11 4.74 14.39
N LEU A 18 -7.70 4.51 13.15
CA LEU A 18 -8.59 3.93 12.14
C LEU A 18 -9.04 2.51 12.54
N ILE A 19 -8.16 1.70 13.12
CA ILE A 19 -8.50 0.37 13.65
C ILE A 19 -9.58 0.51 14.75
N TYR A 20 -9.38 1.42 15.69
CA TYR A 20 -10.39 1.71 16.73
C TYR A 20 -11.73 2.10 16.11
N ARG A 21 -11.72 3.09 15.21
CA ARG A 21 -12.94 3.61 14.58
C ARG A 21 -13.70 2.53 13.80
N GLU A 22 -12.99 1.75 12.99
CA GLU A 22 -13.64 0.75 12.13
C GLU A 22 -14.10 -0.47 12.92
N SER A 23 -13.39 -0.87 13.97
CA SER A 23 -13.84 -1.93 14.89
C SER A 23 -15.13 -1.55 15.62
N ARG A 24 -15.27 -0.29 16.02
CA ARG A 24 -16.51 0.25 16.59
C ARG A 24 -17.65 0.32 15.56
N LYS A 25 -17.34 0.88 14.37
CA LYS A 25 -18.35 1.22 13.37
C LYS A 25 -18.85 0.01 12.58
N ARG A 26 -17.96 -0.89 12.20
CA ARG A 26 -18.27 -2.01 11.27
C ARG A 26 -18.40 -3.35 11.98
N MET A 27 -17.56 -3.59 12.98
CA MET A 27 -17.54 -4.87 13.69
C MET A 27 -18.40 -4.85 14.96
N HIS A 28 -18.91 -3.66 15.33
CA HIS A 28 -19.73 -3.45 16.52
C HIS A 28 -19.06 -3.94 17.83
N PHE A 29 -17.74 -3.90 17.87
CA PHE A 29 -16.99 -4.29 19.07
C PHE A 29 -17.24 -3.32 20.22
N SER A 30 -17.11 -3.82 21.44
CA SER A 30 -17.16 -2.98 22.64
C SER A 30 -16.01 -1.96 22.63
N GLU A 31 -16.13 -0.91 23.43
CA GLU A 31 -15.08 0.09 23.55
C GLU A 31 -13.75 -0.52 24.00
N LEU A 32 -13.79 -1.38 25.02
CA LEU A 32 -12.61 -2.07 25.54
C LEU A 32 -11.92 -2.94 24.46
N GLN A 33 -12.69 -3.70 23.68
CA GLN A 33 -12.15 -4.50 22.58
C GLN A 33 -11.50 -3.63 21.52
N SER A 34 -12.11 -2.50 21.16
CA SER A 34 -11.59 -1.58 20.15
C SER A 34 -10.33 -0.86 20.62
N VAL A 35 -10.25 -0.46 21.87
CA VAL A 35 -9.04 0.09 22.49
C VAL A 35 -7.94 -0.96 22.56
N PHE A 36 -8.28 -2.21 22.88
CA PHE A 36 -7.32 -3.31 22.87
C PHE A 36 -6.70 -3.52 21.47
N LEU A 37 -7.52 -3.56 20.40
CA LEU A 37 -7.04 -3.71 19.03
C LEU A 37 -6.15 -2.53 18.59
N MET A 38 -6.58 -1.31 18.92
CA MET A 38 -5.79 -0.10 18.65
C MET A 38 -4.41 -0.18 19.34
N SER A 39 -4.42 -0.56 20.62
CA SER A 39 -3.20 -0.69 21.41
C SER A 39 -2.31 -1.84 20.93
N ALA A 40 -2.92 -2.97 20.55
CA ALA A 40 -2.21 -4.13 20.03
C ALA A 40 -1.46 -3.80 18.73
N TYR A 41 -2.02 -2.95 17.88
CA TYR A 41 -1.31 -2.43 16.70
C TYR A 41 -0.20 -1.46 17.09
N LEU A 42 -0.54 -0.42 17.86
CA LEU A 42 0.38 0.70 18.15
C LEU A 42 1.60 0.26 18.96
N PHE A 43 1.42 -0.68 19.88
CA PHE A 43 2.49 -1.21 20.73
C PHE A 43 3.12 -2.51 20.20
N GLN A 44 2.81 -2.89 18.97
CA GLN A 44 3.47 -4.02 18.34
C GLN A 44 4.96 -3.70 18.15
N PRO A 45 5.87 -4.59 18.58
CA PRO A 45 7.31 -4.31 18.51
C PRO A 45 7.80 -3.97 17.09
N THR A 46 7.23 -4.61 16.06
CA THR A 46 7.60 -4.34 14.66
C THR A 46 7.23 -2.93 14.22
N VAL A 47 6.07 -2.40 14.62
CA VAL A 47 5.65 -1.03 14.33
C VAL A 47 6.58 -0.02 14.98
N ILE A 48 6.90 -0.24 16.28
CA ILE A 48 7.82 0.64 17.01
C ILE A 48 9.23 0.59 16.42
N LEU A 49 9.73 -0.60 16.09
CA LEU A 49 11.07 -0.75 15.53
C LEU A 49 11.18 -0.12 14.14
N ASP A 50 10.15 -0.26 13.30
CA ASP A 50 10.14 0.28 11.95
C ASP A 50 10.12 1.82 11.93
N SER A 51 9.16 2.41 12.61
CA SER A 51 8.94 3.87 12.59
C SER A 51 9.83 4.63 13.56
N ALA A 52 9.91 4.19 14.84
CA ALA A 52 10.60 4.95 15.87
C ALA A 52 12.11 4.63 15.95
N CYS A 53 12.51 3.37 15.74
CA CYS A 53 13.91 2.98 15.82
C CYS A 53 14.60 3.13 14.46
N TRP A 54 14.08 2.51 13.44
CA TRP A 54 14.68 2.53 12.09
C TRP A 54 14.35 3.82 11.32
N GLY A 55 13.13 4.34 11.47
CA GLY A 55 12.69 5.58 10.81
C GLY A 55 12.32 5.35 9.34
N GLN A 56 11.76 4.20 9.01
CA GLN A 56 11.27 3.90 7.67
C GLN A 56 9.96 4.64 7.38
N VAL A 57 9.68 4.84 6.10
CA VAL A 57 8.45 5.49 5.62
C VAL A 57 7.30 4.49 5.40
N ASP A 58 7.45 3.25 5.85
CA ASP A 58 6.49 2.17 5.61
C ASP A 58 5.16 2.41 6.32
N ALA A 59 5.16 3.11 7.45
CA ALA A 59 3.95 3.55 8.12
C ALA A 59 3.09 4.49 7.24
N ILE A 60 3.73 5.38 6.47
CA ILE A 60 3.03 6.29 5.54
C ILE A 60 2.35 5.45 4.44
N TYR A 61 3.10 4.51 3.89
CA TYR A 61 2.58 3.59 2.89
C TYR A 61 1.43 2.73 3.44
N THR A 62 1.57 2.19 4.65
CA THR A 62 0.53 1.40 5.32
C THR A 62 -0.75 2.21 5.49
N LEU A 63 -0.64 3.46 5.94
CA LEU A 63 -1.80 4.36 6.08
C LEU A 63 -2.51 4.57 4.73
N VAL A 64 -1.76 4.79 3.66
CA VAL A 64 -2.33 4.95 2.30
C VAL A 64 -3.10 3.70 1.88
N VAL A 65 -2.54 2.51 2.10
CA VAL A 65 -3.21 1.23 1.78
C VAL A 65 -4.46 1.03 2.64
N VAL A 66 -4.41 1.33 3.93
CA VAL A 66 -5.57 1.25 4.83
C VAL A 66 -6.68 2.18 4.34
N ILE A 67 -6.36 3.43 4.01
CA ILE A 67 -7.35 4.40 3.49
C ILE A 67 -7.93 3.91 2.15
N LEU A 68 -7.11 3.36 1.25
CA LEU A 68 -7.57 2.76 0.00
C LEU A 68 -8.61 1.67 0.27
N CYS A 69 -8.32 0.72 1.14
CA CYS A 69 -9.23 -0.36 1.48
C CYS A 69 -10.55 0.17 2.09
N LEU A 70 -10.48 1.14 2.98
CA LEU A 70 -11.67 1.74 3.58
C LEU A 70 -12.55 2.46 2.55
N LEU A 71 -11.95 3.20 1.61
CA LEU A 71 -12.67 3.86 0.53
C LEU A 71 -13.36 2.86 -0.39
N LEU A 72 -12.70 1.75 -0.72
CA LEU A 72 -13.30 0.67 -1.51
C LEU A 72 -14.46 0.00 -0.78
N MET A 73 -14.32 -0.25 0.53
CA MET A 73 -15.40 -0.79 1.35
C MET A 73 -16.61 0.17 1.43
N ASP A 74 -16.37 1.47 1.44
CA ASP A 74 -17.42 2.51 1.40
C ASP A 74 -18.01 2.73 -0.01
N GLY A 75 -17.48 2.07 -1.04
CA GLY A 75 -17.89 2.28 -2.43
C GLY A 75 -17.48 3.65 -3.01
N ARG A 76 -16.54 4.34 -2.38
CA ARG A 76 -16.06 5.66 -2.78
C ARG A 76 -14.93 5.53 -3.80
N MET A 77 -15.29 5.16 -5.04
CA MET A 77 -14.34 4.76 -6.07
C MET A 77 -13.40 5.89 -6.51
N LEU A 78 -13.91 7.13 -6.73
CA LEU A 78 -13.08 8.24 -7.22
C LEU A 78 -11.93 8.58 -6.27
N PRO A 79 -12.16 8.83 -4.96
CA PRO A 79 -11.04 9.03 -4.05
C PRO A 79 -10.16 7.79 -3.89
N ALA A 80 -10.70 6.56 -4.03
CA ALA A 80 -9.89 5.35 -4.00
C ALA A 80 -8.86 5.31 -5.13
N TYR A 81 -9.23 5.73 -6.34
CA TYR A 81 -8.27 5.86 -7.45
C TYR A 81 -7.17 6.87 -7.11
N GLY A 82 -7.52 8.04 -6.57
CA GLY A 82 -6.56 9.06 -6.18
C GLY A 82 -5.56 8.54 -5.14
N ILE A 83 -6.05 7.89 -4.09
CA ILE A 83 -5.21 7.28 -3.06
C ILE A 83 -4.33 6.16 -3.63
N TYR A 84 -4.86 5.34 -4.54
CA TYR A 84 -4.08 4.31 -5.21
C TYR A 84 -2.93 4.91 -6.05
N GLY A 85 -3.20 5.98 -6.80
CA GLY A 85 -2.18 6.69 -7.57
C GLY A 85 -1.09 7.31 -6.67
N ILE A 86 -1.48 7.94 -5.55
CA ILE A 86 -0.54 8.43 -4.54
C ILE A 86 0.30 7.28 -3.99
N GLY A 87 -0.32 6.14 -3.70
CA GLY A 87 0.38 4.95 -3.23
C GLY A 87 1.45 4.47 -4.21
N ILE A 88 1.15 4.41 -5.52
CA ILE A 88 2.13 4.04 -6.56
C ILE A 88 3.30 5.03 -6.60
N LEU A 89 3.01 6.33 -6.53
CA LEU A 89 4.07 7.36 -6.52
C LEU A 89 4.95 7.30 -5.28
N LEU A 90 4.38 6.94 -4.13
CA LEU A 90 5.14 6.75 -2.89
C LEU A 90 5.96 5.45 -2.92
N LYS A 91 5.35 4.36 -3.36
CA LYS A 91 5.96 3.03 -3.36
C LYS A 91 5.36 2.16 -4.47
N PRO A 92 6.15 1.76 -5.51
CA PRO A 92 5.65 0.95 -6.64
C PRO A 92 4.97 -0.35 -6.21
N GLN A 93 5.32 -0.88 -5.04
CA GLN A 93 4.70 -2.05 -4.43
C GLN A 93 3.18 -1.93 -4.27
N THR A 94 2.62 -0.71 -4.30
CA THR A 94 1.16 -0.48 -4.32
C THR A 94 0.45 -1.21 -5.46
N ILE A 95 1.14 -1.51 -6.55
CA ILE A 95 0.63 -2.30 -7.66
C ILE A 95 0.12 -3.69 -7.20
N MET A 96 0.68 -4.25 -6.12
CA MET A 96 0.21 -5.51 -5.55
C MET A 96 -1.25 -5.44 -5.06
N PHE A 97 -1.77 -4.25 -4.78
CA PHE A 97 -3.17 -4.02 -4.39
C PHE A 97 -4.12 -3.81 -5.58
N THR A 98 -3.61 -3.89 -6.83
CA THR A 98 -4.46 -3.83 -8.04
C THR A 98 -5.62 -4.84 -8.01
N PRO A 99 -5.44 -6.11 -7.61
CA PRO A 99 -6.55 -7.06 -7.52
C PRO A 99 -7.64 -6.61 -6.54
N VAL A 100 -7.27 -5.96 -5.43
CA VAL A 100 -8.22 -5.42 -4.44
C VAL A 100 -9.00 -4.26 -5.04
N LEU A 101 -8.33 -3.35 -5.75
CA LEU A 101 -8.97 -2.24 -6.46
C LEU A 101 -9.92 -2.76 -7.54
N LEU A 102 -9.50 -3.74 -8.36
CA LEU A 102 -10.34 -4.35 -9.38
C LEU A 102 -11.56 -5.05 -8.79
N GLY A 103 -11.38 -5.77 -7.67
CA GLY A 103 -12.49 -6.37 -6.93
C GLY A 103 -13.50 -5.33 -6.46
N GLY A 104 -13.03 -4.19 -5.97
CA GLY A 104 -13.87 -3.05 -5.60
C GLY A 104 -14.64 -2.49 -6.80
N ILE A 105 -14.00 -2.35 -7.96
CA ILE A 105 -14.63 -1.89 -9.22
C ILE A 105 -15.71 -2.88 -9.65
N ILE A 106 -15.38 -4.16 -9.70
CA ILE A 106 -16.32 -5.22 -10.09
C ILE A 106 -17.54 -5.21 -9.18
N ASN A 107 -17.33 -5.16 -7.86
CA ASN A 107 -18.43 -5.10 -6.91
C ASN A 107 -19.30 -3.86 -7.10
N HIS A 108 -18.66 -2.68 -7.27
CA HIS A 108 -19.40 -1.41 -7.38
C HIS A 108 -20.14 -1.25 -8.72
N VAL A 109 -19.57 -1.74 -9.83
CA VAL A 109 -20.10 -1.52 -11.18
C VAL A 109 -21.02 -2.66 -11.62
N PHE A 110 -20.62 -3.91 -11.36
CA PHE A 110 -21.27 -5.08 -11.94
C PHE A 110 -22.15 -5.86 -10.96
N LEU A 111 -21.72 -6.01 -9.69
CA LEU A 111 -22.43 -6.90 -8.76
C LEU A 111 -23.58 -6.21 -8.01
N LYS A 112 -23.53 -4.90 -7.77
CA LYS A 112 -24.62 -4.21 -7.07
C LYS A 112 -25.75 -3.83 -8.01
N ASP A 113 -25.49 -2.96 -8.98
CA ASP A 113 -26.44 -2.52 -10.00
C ASP A 113 -25.63 -2.01 -11.19
N PHE A 114 -25.64 -2.74 -12.28
CA PHE A 114 -24.96 -2.32 -13.50
C PHE A 114 -25.57 -1.02 -14.05
N SER A 115 -24.70 -0.05 -14.31
CA SER A 115 -25.09 1.19 -14.98
C SER A 115 -23.93 1.68 -15.84
N TRP A 116 -24.22 1.97 -17.11
CA TRP A 116 -23.27 2.57 -18.03
C TRP A 116 -22.66 3.86 -17.48
N LYS A 117 -23.45 4.68 -16.75
CA LYS A 117 -22.97 5.90 -16.10
C LYS A 117 -21.90 5.59 -15.03
N LYS A 118 -22.11 4.54 -14.21
CA LYS A 118 -21.11 4.10 -13.21
C LYS A 118 -19.87 3.58 -13.92
N PHE A 119 -20.03 2.76 -14.96
CA PHE A 119 -18.92 2.21 -15.72
C PHE A 119 -18.03 3.32 -16.31
N PHE A 120 -18.60 4.25 -17.09
CA PHE A 120 -17.83 5.35 -17.68
C PHE A 120 -17.20 6.27 -16.63
N ARG A 121 -17.90 6.55 -15.53
CA ARG A 121 -17.34 7.33 -14.42
C ARG A 121 -16.09 6.66 -13.80
N ASN A 122 -16.11 5.35 -13.63
CA ASN A 122 -14.96 4.60 -13.12
C ASN A 122 -13.82 4.57 -14.15
N LEU A 123 -14.13 4.42 -15.42
CA LEU A 123 -13.14 4.47 -16.49
C LEU A 123 -12.44 5.83 -16.55
N VAL A 124 -13.21 6.92 -16.55
CA VAL A 124 -12.65 8.28 -16.52
C VAL A 124 -11.86 8.50 -15.24
N GLY A 125 -12.34 8.02 -14.08
CA GLY A 125 -11.62 8.08 -12.81
C GLY A 125 -10.26 7.39 -12.87
N GLY A 126 -10.19 6.19 -13.45
CA GLY A 126 -8.93 5.47 -13.64
C GLY A 126 -7.95 6.23 -14.55
N PHE A 127 -8.41 6.72 -15.69
CA PHE A 127 -7.57 7.51 -16.60
C PHE A 127 -7.11 8.85 -16.01
N SER A 128 -7.97 9.52 -15.23
CA SER A 128 -7.61 10.78 -14.57
C SER A 128 -6.50 10.60 -13.55
N VAL A 129 -6.41 9.43 -12.90
CA VAL A 129 -5.31 9.11 -11.99
C VAL A 129 -4.00 8.95 -12.74
N ILE A 130 -4.01 8.23 -13.89
CA ILE A 130 -2.81 8.10 -14.73
C ILE A 130 -2.34 9.49 -15.17
N GLY A 131 -3.26 10.34 -15.64
CA GLY A 131 -2.95 11.73 -15.99
C GLY A 131 -2.42 12.54 -14.81
N GLY A 132 -3.02 12.40 -13.63
CA GLY A 132 -2.57 13.06 -12.40
C GLY A 132 -1.18 12.61 -11.96
N MET A 133 -0.89 11.31 -12.03
CA MET A 133 0.45 10.78 -11.76
C MET A 133 1.49 11.32 -12.74
N ALA A 134 1.13 11.38 -14.04
CA ALA A 134 2.00 11.96 -15.07
C ALA A 134 2.29 13.45 -14.83
N LEU A 135 1.28 14.23 -14.41
CA LEU A 135 1.44 15.64 -14.05
C LEU A 135 2.37 15.84 -12.85
N VAL A 136 2.23 15.00 -11.81
CA VAL A 136 3.12 15.04 -10.63
C VAL A 136 4.55 14.63 -11.00
N ALA A 137 4.72 13.68 -11.90
CA ALA A 137 6.02 13.20 -12.36
C ALA A 137 6.68 14.13 -13.41
N ALA A 138 5.91 14.95 -14.11
CA ALA A 138 6.40 15.80 -15.20
C ALA A 138 7.58 16.73 -14.81
N PRO A 139 7.59 17.42 -13.64
CA PRO A 139 8.71 18.27 -13.23
C PRO A 139 10.03 17.50 -13.06
N PHE A 140 9.96 16.20 -12.77
CA PHE A 140 11.12 15.33 -12.59
C PHE A 140 11.58 14.68 -13.90
N GLY A 141 10.84 14.88 -14.99
CA GLY A 141 11.05 14.26 -16.29
C GLY A 141 10.47 12.85 -16.35
N LEU A 142 9.36 12.69 -17.06
CA LEU A 142 8.62 11.41 -17.15
C LEU A 142 9.52 10.23 -17.53
N GLY A 143 10.43 10.41 -18.51
CA GLY A 143 11.36 9.37 -18.94
C GLY A 143 12.28 8.91 -17.80
N LYS A 144 12.80 9.85 -17.00
CA LYS A 144 13.66 9.54 -15.85
C LYS A 144 12.89 8.80 -14.76
N VAL A 145 11.65 9.23 -14.49
CA VAL A 145 10.80 8.56 -13.51
C VAL A 145 10.51 7.13 -13.93
N ILE A 146 10.11 6.90 -15.18
CA ILE A 146 9.86 5.55 -15.72
C ILE A 146 11.12 4.69 -15.65
N SER A 147 12.27 5.22 -16.10
CA SER A 147 13.55 4.52 -16.01
C SER A 147 13.88 4.14 -14.58
N GLN A 148 13.73 5.05 -13.60
CA GLN A 148 13.96 4.77 -12.20
C GLN A 148 13.09 3.62 -11.66
N TYR A 149 11.82 3.55 -12.08
CA TYR A 149 10.93 2.46 -11.68
C TYR A 149 11.36 1.13 -12.31
N THR A 150 11.71 1.13 -13.61
CA THR A 150 12.17 -0.09 -14.30
C THR A 150 13.52 -0.59 -13.76
N ASP A 151 14.45 0.33 -13.48
CA ASP A 151 15.76 0.01 -12.92
C ASP A 151 15.62 -0.53 -11.49
N THR A 152 14.69 0.01 -10.71
CA THR A 152 14.40 -0.49 -9.35
C THR A 152 13.84 -1.92 -9.40
N LEU A 153 12.96 -2.23 -10.35
CA LEU A 153 12.45 -3.60 -10.52
C LEU A 153 13.56 -4.58 -10.93
N GLY A 154 14.56 -4.12 -11.69
CA GLY A 154 15.72 -4.92 -12.09
C GLY A 154 16.85 -4.98 -11.07
N SER A 155 16.82 -4.13 -10.02
CA SER A 155 17.93 -3.98 -9.06
C SER A 155 18.11 -5.18 -8.12
N TYR A 156 17.09 -6.03 -8.00
CA TYR A 156 17.10 -7.17 -7.07
C TYR A 156 16.91 -8.48 -7.83
N PRO A 157 17.97 -9.00 -8.50
CA PRO A 157 17.89 -10.25 -9.27
C PRO A 157 17.91 -11.50 -8.35
N TYR A 158 17.49 -11.35 -7.11
CA TYR A 158 17.54 -12.42 -6.10
C TYR A 158 16.13 -12.88 -5.72
N THR A 159 15.97 -14.17 -5.47
CA THR A 159 14.69 -14.77 -5.02
C THR A 159 14.34 -14.33 -3.60
N SER A 160 15.36 -14.05 -2.78
CA SER A 160 15.21 -13.62 -1.39
C SER A 160 16.44 -12.85 -0.96
N ILE A 161 16.24 -11.66 -0.35
CA ILE A 161 17.30 -10.87 0.26
C ILE A 161 16.87 -10.60 1.70
N ASN A 162 17.67 -11.09 2.66
CA ASN A 162 17.46 -10.87 4.10
C ASN A 162 16.01 -11.21 4.59
N ALA A 163 15.31 -12.09 3.86
CA ALA A 163 13.97 -12.50 4.22
C ALA A 163 13.96 -13.98 4.62
N TYR A 164 13.47 -14.25 5.81
CA TYR A 164 13.23 -15.61 6.30
C TYR A 164 11.88 -16.11 5.75
N ASN A 165 11.86 -16.50 4.48
CA ASN A 165 10.69 -16.97 3.78
C ASN A 165 10.85 -18.42 3.31
N PHE A 166 9.85 -18.95 2.58
CA PHE A 166 9.85 -20.31 2.05
C PHE A 166 11.13 -20.65 1.26
N TRP A 167 11.68 -19.73 0.50
CA TRP A 167 12.89 -19.95 -0.30
C TRP A 167 14.11 -20.21 0.58
N THR A 168 14.16 -19.63 1.77
CA THR A 168 15.20 -19.91 2.76
C THR A 168 15.12 -21.35 3.28
N LEU A 169 13.89 -21.88 3.45
CA LEU A 169 13.67 -23.25 3.90
C LEU A 169 14.09 -24.30 2.87
N VAL A 170 13.94 -24.02 1.56
CA VAL A 170 14.39 -24.93 0.48
C VAL A 170 15.89 -24.81 0.15
N GLY A 171 16.68 -24.19 1.04
CA GLY A 171 18.14 -24.10 0.87
C GLY A 171 18.60 -23.04 -0.13
N LEU A 172 17.66 -22.19 -0.59
CA LEU A 172 17.97 -21.06 -1.45
C LEU A 172 18.27 -19.78 -0.65
N GLY A 173 18.47 -19.86 0.67
CA GLY A 173 18.74 -18.82 1.66
C GLY A 173 20.06 -19.04 2.40
N GLY A 174 21.20 -19.11 1.74
CA GLY A 174 22.52 -19.13 2.39
C GLY A 174 22.98 -17.74 2.83
N ARG A 175 23.92 -17.66 3.77
CA ARG A 175 24.53 -16.42 4.26
C ARG A 175 25.21 -15.59 3.15
N ASP A 176 25.60 -16.22 2.08
CA ASP A 176 26.17 -15.60 0.89
C ASP A 176 25.07 -15.51 -0.13
N GLN A 177 24.62 -14.28 -0.33
CA GLN A 177 23.77 -13.79 -1.42
C GLN A 177 23.44 -14.88 -2.41
N ILE A 178 22.24 -15.45 -2.31
CA ILE A 178 21.83 -16.43 -3.29
C ILE A 178 21.65 -15.67 -4.60
N GLN A 179 22.70 -15.73 -5.39
CA GLN A 179 22.57 -15.47 -6.80
C GLN A 179 21.54 -16.47 -7.32
N THR A 180 20.29 -16.03 -7.43
CA THR A 180 19.37 -16.78 -8.24
C THR A 180 20.01 -16.89 -9.60
N ARG A 181 20.29 -18.10 -9.99
CA ARG A 181 20.46 -18.47 -11.38
C ARG A 181 19.45 -17.63 -12.15
N LYS A 182 19.93 -16.74 -13.02
CA LYS A 182 19.08 -15.96 -13.90
C LYS A 182 18.04 -16.90 -14.44
N LEU A 183 16.78 -16.71 -14.01
CA LEU A 183 15.69 -17.39 -14.69
C LEU A 183 15.76 -16.89 -16.12
N PRO A 184 15.89 -17.79 -17.12
CA PRO A 184 15.86 -17.34 -18.50
C PRO A 184 14.52 -16.66 -18.72
N VAL A 185 14.58 -15.37 -19.09
CA VAL A 185 13.45 -14.59 -19.59
C VAL A 185 13.10 -15.12 -20.95
#